data_c90598f6b84311d3a78a7ee4381f1f6b
#
_entry.id   c90598f6b84311d3a78a7ee4381f1f6b
#
_cell.length_a   1.000
_cell.length_b   1.000
_cell.length_c   1.000
_cell.angle_alpha   90.00
_cell.angle_beta   90.00
_cell.angle_gamma   90.00
#
_symmetry.space_group_name_H-M   'P 1'
#
loop_
_entity.id
_entity.type
_entity.pdbx_description
1 polymer ?
#
loop_
_entity_poly.entity_id
_entity_poly.type
_entity_poly.pdbx_seq_one_letter_code
_entity_poly.pdbx_strand_id
1 'polypeptide(L)'
;MDLHIDNILKDLENDNFQAYLLTQFTNVQYISGYKPTSFAFCVIKENPIIYASGMDMELARKDSTIEVKEYESYDVMIDELKKEGIKNLAIEPSLPFSTYVKFRDDFEIDAKTYIDRQRMIKTPDEIEKITKATEIAQKSFLQLDILNNNGTEKEVAFDLNRLMIENGAFKESFDTIVTSGPASSLPHAIPQDKTLEQPILIDWGAIFEGYCSDNTRTMVYTEHQQEIWDIVAESHDKAIKAIKPGLKCSDIDKVARDIIADYDYEEKFIHSTGHSLGLDIHETPGFSLRDETVIEKGMVITVEPGIYLEGEFGVRLEDTIAISKRADIIGDLPLKIDYF
;
A
#
# COMPACT_ATOMS: atom_id res chain seq x y z
N MET A 1 -2.04 -2.92 -27.45
CA MET A 1 -2.90 -3.19 -26.28
C MET A 1 -1.98 -3.12 -25.05
N ASP A 2 -2.47 -2.68 -23.92
CA ASP A 2 -1.66 -2.60 -22.70
C ASP A 2 -1.24 -4.02 -22.28
N LEU A 3 0.04 -4.23 -21.90
CA LEU A 3 0.58 -5.54 -21.50
C LEU A 3 -0.23 -6.17 -20.36
N HIS A 4 -0.74 -5.36 -19.45
CA HIS A 4 -1.54 -5.81 -18.31
C HIS A 4 -2.90 -6.38 -18.77
N ILE A 5 -3.56 -5.71 -19.70
CA ILE A 5 -4.82 -6.19 -20.30
C ILE A 5 -4.59 -7.51 -21.02
N ASP A 6 -3.52 -7.61 -21.83
CA ASP A 6 -3.19 -8.84 -22.57
C ASP A 6 -2.93 -10.03 -21.64
N ASN A 7 -2.29 -9.81 -20.48
CA ASN A 7 -2.07 -10.84 -19.48
C ASN A 7 -3.38 -11.28 -18.81
N ILE A 8 -4.24 -10.33 -18.44
CA ILE A 8 -5.56 -10.64 -17.85
C ILE A 8 -6.43 -11.42 -18.84
N LEU A 9 -6.41 -11.06 -20.14
CA LEU A 9 -7.15 -11.80 -21.17
C LEU A 9 -6.68 -13.26 -21.29
N LYS A 10 -5.38 -13.52 -21.20
CA LYS A 10 -4.83 -14.89 -21.16
C LYS A 10 -5.29 -15.66 -19.91
N ASP A 11 -5.30 -15.01 -18.75
CA ASP A 11 -5.78 -15.63 -17.51
C ASP A 11 -7.27 -15.95 -17.60
N LEU A 12 -8.09 -15.06 -18.19
CA LEU A 12 -9.50 -15.30 -18.45
C LEU A 12 -9.71 -16.52 -19.38
N GLU A 13 -8.96 -16.61 -20.47
CA GLU A 13 -9.02 -17.74 -21.40
C GLU A 13 -8.67 -19.07 -20.71
N ASN A 14 -7.57 -19.09 -19.93
CA ASN A 14 -7.10 -20.27 -19.20
C ASN A 14 -8.13 -20.76 -18.19
N ASP A 15 -8.85 -19.85 -17.51
CA ASP A 15 -9.85 -20.16 -16.48
C ASP A 15 -11.28 -20.26 -17.06
N ASN A 16 -11.44 -20.13 -18.38
CA ASN A 16 -12.72 -20.21 -19.10
C ASN A 16 -13.73 -19.13 -18.71
N PHE A 17 -13.25 -17.88 -18.49
CA PHE A 17 -14.07 -16.69 -18.34
C PHE A 17 -14.02 -15.85 -19.61
N GLN A 18 -15.09 -15.09 -19.90
CA GLN A 18 -15.17 -14.20 -21.05
C GLN A 18 -14.94 -12.74 -20.71
N ALA A 19 -15.11 -12.37 -19.42
CA ALA A 19 -14.90 -10.99 -18.97
C ALA A 19 -14.48 -10.96 -17.48
N TYR A 20 -13.85 -9.85 -17.08
CA TYR A 20 -13.48 -9.55 -15.71
C TYR A 20 -14.01 -8.18 -15.30
N LEU A 21 -14.83 -8.12 -14.26
CA LEU A 21 -15.45 -6.91 -13.76
C LEU A 21 -14.65 -6.33 -12.60
N LEU A 22 -14.21 -5.08 -12.75
CA LEU A 22 -13.52 -4.28 -11.76
C LEU A 22 -14.39 -3.10 -11.32
N THR A 23 -14.36 -2.78 -10.04
CA THR A 23 -15.12 -1.67 -9.42
C THR A 23 -14.26 -0.83 -8.48
N GLN A 24 -13.12 -1.35 -8.01
CA GLN A 24 -12.19 -0.56 -7.21
C GLN A 24 -11.55 0.54 -8.05
N PHE A 25 -11.54 1.76 -7.53
CA PHE A 25 -11.05 2.94 -8.25
C PHE A 25 -9.58 2.82 -8.64
N THR A 26 -8.76 2.25 -7.76
CA THR A 26 -7.35 1.98 -8.03
C THR A 26 -7.15 0.95 -9.13
N ASN A 27 -7.99 -0.10 -9.19
CA ASN A 27 -7.96 -1.10 -10.24
C ASN A 27 -8.42 -0.52 -11.60
N VAL A 28 -9.47 0.30 -11.59
CA VAL A 28 -9.92 1.02 -12.80
C VAL A 28 -8.83 1.97 -13.29
N GLN A 29 -8.20 2.73 -12.37
CA GLN A 29 -7.08 3.63 -12.69
C GLN A 29 -5.89 2.87 -13.26
N TYR A 30 -5.52 1.74 -12.66
CA TYR A 30 -4.39 0.93 -13.09
C TYR A 30 -4.52 0.46 -14.55
N ILE A 31 -5.72 0.02 -14.93
CA ILE A 31 -5.99 -0.51 -16.27
C ILE A 31 -6.17 0.60 -17.31
N SER A 32 -6.73 1.75 -16.94
CA SER A 32 -7.20 2.74 -17.89
C SER A 32 -6.47 4.08 -17.85
N GLY A 33 -5.73 4.37 -16.77
CA GLY A 33 -5.20 5.71 -16.49
C GLY A 33 -6.25 6.66 -15.88
N TYR A 34 -7.54 6.39 -16.04
CA TYR A 34 -8.62 7.20 -15.49
C TYR A 34 -8.88 6.87 -14.02
N LYS A 35 -8.79 7.86 -13.14
CA LYS A 35 -9.14 7.75 -11.72
C LYS A 35 -10.58 8.19 -11.50
N PRO A 36 -11.52 7.27 -11.17
CA PRO A 36 -12.90 7.63 -10.88
C PRO A 36 -13.00 8.57 -9.67
N THR A 37 -13.98 9.51 -9.70
CA THR A 37 -14.28 10.38 -8.56
C THR A 37 -15.58 9.98 -7.84
N SER A 38 -16.44 9.20 -8.50
CA SER A 38 -17.70 8.72 -7.95
C SER A 38 -17.80 7.20 -8.03
N PHE A 39 -18.31 6.65 -9.11
CA PHE A 39 -18.31 5.22 -9.38
C PHE A 39 -17.94 4.93 -10.84
N ALA A 40 -17.34 3.78 -11.06
CA ALA A 40 -17.06 3.24 -12.38
C ALA A 40 -17.05 1.72 -12.35
N PHE A 41 -17.39 1.12 -13.48
CA PHE A 41 -17.25 -0.31 -13.73
C PHE A 41 -16.29 -0.46 -14.93
N CYS A 42 -15.17 -1.17 -14.73
CA CYS A 42 -14.30 -1.54 -15.82
C CYS A 42 -14.52 -3.01 -16.15
N VAL A 43 -14.88 -3.32 -17.38
CA VAL A 43 -15.04 -4.68 -17.88
C VAL A 43 -13.89 -4.98 -18.83
N ILE A 44 -12.98 -5.85 -18.40
CA ILE A 44 -11.87 -6.35 -19.23
C ILE A 44 -12.39 -7.55 -20.01
N LYS A 45 -12.38 -7.42 -21.34
CA LYS A 45 -12.77 -8.39 -22.35
C LYS A 45 -11.97 -8.08 -23.61
N GLU A 46 -12.17 -8.76 -24.73
CA GLU A 46 -11.46 -8.52 -26.00
C GLU A 46 -11.38 -7.01 -26.35
N ASN A 47 -12.48 -6.28 -26.18
CA ASN A 47 -12.54 -4.83 -26.26
C ASN A 47 -12.93 -4.28 -24.87
N PRO A 48 -11.96 -3.89 -24.05
CA PRO A 48 -12.25 -3.45 -22.68
C PRO A 48 -13.02 -2.13 -22.67
N ILE A 49 -13.90 -1.97 -21.69
CA ILE A 49 -14.79 -0.81 -21.59
C ILE A 49 -14.96 -0.33 -20.15
N ILE A 50 -15.06 0.97 -19.96
CA ILE A 50 -15.45 1.61 -18.70
C ILE A 50 -16.88 2.13 -18.83
N TYR A 51 -17.71 1.79 -17.84
CA TYR A 51 -18.98 2.44 -17.60
C TYR A 51 -18.77 3.46 -16.48
N ALA A 52 -18.74 4.75 -16.84
CA ALA A 52 -18.48 5.83 -15.90
C ALA A 52 -19.75 6.59 -15.54
N SER A 53 -19.78 7.18 -14.34
CA SER A 53 -20.82 8.13 -13.95
C SER A 53 -20.92 9.28 -14.95
N GLY A 54 -22.16 9.76 -15.21
CA GLY A 54 -22.37 10.94 -16.06
C GLY A 54 -21.59 12.18 -15.60
N MET A 55 -21.33 12.32 -14.28
CA MET A 55 -20.50 13.39 -13.72
C MET A 55 -19.03 13.31 -14.12
N ASP A 56 -18.53 12.11 -14.37
CA ASP A 56 -17.11 11.85 -14.66
C ASP A 56 -16.82 11.70 -16.14
N MET A 57 -17.83 11.77 -17.03
CA MET A 57 -17.67 11.44 -18.46
C MET A 57 -16.61 12.27 -19.19
N GLU A 58 -16.50 13.57 -18.88
CA GLU A 58 -15.49 14.42 -19.49
C GLU A 58 -14.08 14.01 -19.04
N LEU A 59 -13.89 13.79 -17.74
CA LEU A 59 -12.63 13.35 -17.16
C LEU A 59 -12.26 11.94 -17.66
N ALA A 60 -13.21 11.02 -17.65
CA ALA A 60 -12.99 9.65 -18.11
C ALA A 60 -12.57 9.58 -19.60
N ARG A 61 -13.22 10.36 -20.48
CA ARG A 61 -12.84 10.43 -21.90
C ARG A 61 -11.48 11.09 -22.15
N LYS A 62 -11.08 12.02 -21.27
CA LYS A 62 -9.79 12.71 -21.38
C LYS A 62 -8.62 11.81 -20.95
N ASP A 63 -8.80 11.09 -19.84
CA ASP A 63 -7.69 10.40 -19.17
C ASP A 63 -7.64 8.90 -19.49
N SER A 64 -8.76 8.29 -19.94
CA SER A 64 -8.80 6.85 -20.21
C SER A 64 -8.12 6.48 -21.54
N THR A 65 -7.32 5.42 -21.49
CA THR A 65 -6.71 4.76 -22.66
C THR A 65 -7.63 3.73 -23.34
N ILE A 66 -8.77 3.41 -22.71
CA ILE A 66 -9.75 2.43 -23.21
C ILE A 66 -11.11 3.09 -23.42
N GLU A 67 -12.04 2.40 -24.10
CA GLU A 67 -13.38 2.93 -24.41
C GLU A 67 -14.13 3.31 -23.13
N VAL A 68 -14.84 4.46 -23.19
CA VAL A 68 -15.68 4.96 -22.09
C VAL A 68 -17.11 5.13 -22.55
N LYS A 69 -18.03 4.54 -21.80
CA LYS A 69 -19.48 4.70 -21.92
C LYS A 69 -20.07 5.33 -20.66
N GLU A 70 -21.13 6.09 -20.83
CA GLU A 70 -21.94 6.54 -19.67
C GLU A 70 -22.69 5.35 -19.08
N TYR A 71 -22.61 5.18 -17.75
CA TYR A 71 -23.38 4.20 -17.04
C TYR A 71 -24.84 4.64 -16.94
N GLU A 72 -25.76 3.86 -17.50
CA GLU A 72 -27.21 4.12 -17.42
C GLU A 72 -27.86 3.35 -16.25
N SER A 73 -27.69 2.03 -16.23
CA SER A 73 -28.19 1.14 -15.18
C SER A 73 -27.51 -0.23 -15.22
N TYR A 74 -27.67 -1.01 -14.15
CA TYR A 74 -27.22 -2.41 -14.15
C TYR A 74 -27.89 -3.22 -15.26
N ASP A 75 -29.20 -3.05 -15.46
CA ASP A 75 -29.96 -3.81 -16.46
C ASP A 75 -29.40 -3.58 -17.87
N VAL A 76 -29.12 -2.32 -18.24
CA VAL A 76 -28.53 -1.98 -19.53
C VAL A 76 -27.15 -2.61 -19.69
N MET A 77 -26.29 -2.50 -18.68
CA MET A 77 -24.96 -3.08 -18.71
C MET A 77 -25.01 -4.62 -18.81
N ILE A 78 -25.87 -5.28 -18.04
CA ILE A 78 -26.07 -6.73 -18.08
C ILE A 78 -26.55 -7.18 -19.45
N ASP A 79 -27.55 -6.48 -20.01
CA ASP A 79 -28.07 -6.78 -21.33
C ASP A 79 -27.02 -6.64 -22.44
N GLU A 80 -26.13 -5.63 -22.35
CA GLU A 80 -25.03 -5.46 -23.28
C GLU A 80 -24.05 -6.65 -23.20
N LEU A 81 -23.61 -7.02 -22.01
CA LEU A 81 -22.71 -8.15 -21.80
C LEU A 81 -23.30 -9.47 -22.28
N LYS A 82 -24.61 -9.70 -22.04
CA LYS A 82 -25.33 -10.90 -22.54
C LYS A 82 -25.43 -10.93 -24.07
N LYS A 83 -25.66 -9.78 -24.72
CA LYS A 83 -25.69 -9.67 -26.20
C LYS A 83 -24.34 -9.98 -26.83
N GLU A 84 -23.25 -9.70 -26.11
CA GLU A 84 -21.89 -10.06 -26.52
C GLU A 84 -21.55 -11.54 -26.27
N GLY A 85 -22.48 -12.32 -25.66
CA GLY A 85 -22.31 -13.76 -25.41
C GLY A 85 -21.57 -14.09 -24.13
N ILE A 86 -21.37 -13.11 -23.23
CA ILE A 86 -20.74 -13.35 -21.94
C ILE A 86 -21.69 -14.18 -21.08
N LYS A 87 -21.17 -15.29 -20.53
CA LYS A 87 -21.87 -16.20 -19.61
C LYS A 87 -21.10 -16.37 -18.30
N ASN A 88 -19.76 -16.48 -18.40
CA ASN A 88 -18.86 -16.66 -17.27
C ASN A 88 -18.15 -15.32 -17.02
N LEU A 89 -18.44 -14.70 -15.89
CA LEU A 89 -17.93 -13.39 -15.47
C LEU A 89 -17.00 -13.55 -14.26
N ALA A 90 -15.71 -13.29 -14.45
CA ALA A 90 -14.81 -13.12 -13.32
C ALA A 90 -15.07 -11.76 -12.64
N ILE A 91 -14.91 -11.70 -11.32
CA ILE A 91 -15.04 -10.47 -10.54
C ILE A 91 -13.82 -10.30 -9.62
N GLU A 92 -13.48 -9.08 -9.26
CA GLU A 92 -12.49 -8.84 -8.19
C GLU A 92 -13.05 -9.26 -6.82
N PRO A 93 -12.24 -9.82 -5.91
CA PRO A 93 -12.71 -10.30 -4.60
C PRO A 93 -13.35 -9.21 -3.73
N SER A 94 -12.96 -7.97 -3.94
CA SER A 94 -13.46 -6.78 -3.25
C SER A 94 -14.77 -6.23 -3.80
N LEU A 95 -15.35 -6.87 -4.83
CA LEU A 95 -16.63 -6.42 -5.41
C LEU A 95 -17.69 -6.30 -4.31
N PRO A 96 -18.36 -5.14 -4.16
CA PRO A 96 -19.43 -4.98 -3.18
C PRO A 96 -20.52 -6.04 -3.34
N PHE A 97 -20.93 -6.66 -2.23
CA PHE A 97 -21.99 -7.69 -2.26
C PHE A 97 -23.30 -7.18 -2.92
N SER A 98 -23.62 -5.89 -2.72
CA SER A 98 -24.76 -5.25 -3.39
C SER A 98 -24.65 -5.27 -4.91
N THR A 99 -23.46 -5.15 -5.47
CA THR A 99 -23.17 -5.26 -6.90
C THR A 99 -23.24 -6.71 -7.34
N TYR A 100 -22.61 -7.64 -6.61
CA TYR A 100 -22.69 -9.08 -6.88
C TYR A 100 -24.12 -9.57 -7.06
N VAL A 101 -25.04 -9.17 -6.16
CA VAL A 101 -26.47 -9.55 -6.22
C VAL A 101 -27.15 -9.11 -7.52
N LYS A 102 -26.65 -8.06 -8.19
CA LYS A 102 -27.21 -7.59 -9.48
C LYS A 102 -26.82 -8.47 -10.67
N PHE A 103 -25.67 -9.13 -10.58
CA PHE A 103 -25.10 -9.92 -11.69
C PHE A 103 -25.30 -11.43 -11.55
N ARG A 104 -25.44 -11.94 -10.33
CA ARG A 104 -25.41 -13.39 -10.02
C ARG A 104 -26.50 -14.23 -10.69
N ASP A 105 -27.64 -13.65 -11.04
CA ASP A 105 -28.75 -14.39 -11.64
C ASP A 105 -28.62 -14.46 -13.18
N ASP A 106 -27.72 -13.66 -13.77
CA ASP A 106 -27.49 -13.56 -15.22
C ASP A 106 -26.19 -14.18 -15.68
N PHE A 107 -25.19 -14.38 -14.78
CA PHE A 107 -23.87 -14.88 -15.11
C PHE A 107 -23.40 -15.95 -14.13
N GLU A 108 -22.60 -16.90 -14.62
CA GLU A 108 -21.75 -17.74 -13.76
C GLU A 108 -20.59 -16.91 -13.27
N ILE A 109 -20.51 -16.71 -11.95
CA ILE A 109 -19.55 -15.75 -11.35
C ILE A 109 -18.56 -16.46 -10.45
N ASP A 110 -17.28 -16.10 -10.56
CA ASP A 110 -16.24 -16.49 -9.61
C ASP A 110 -15.27 -15.32 -9.35
N ALA A 111 -14.76 -15.23 -8.12
CA ALA A 111 -13.80 -14.22 -7.72
C ALA A 111 -12.38 -14.59 -8.14
N LYS A 112 -11.67 -13.64 -8.75
CA LYS A 112 -10.31 -13.83 -9.27
C LYS A 112 -9.41 -12.67 -8.91
N THR A 113 -8.13 -12.96 -8.65
CA THR A 113 -7.10 -11.99 -8.27
C THR A 113 -6.18 -11.63 -9.44
N TYR A 114 -6.70 -11.59 -10.68
CA TYR A 114 -5.88 -11.32 -11.86
C TYR A 114 -5.22 -9.94 -11.80
N ILE A 115 -5.99 -8.93 -11.38
CA ILE A 115 -5.48 -7.56 -11.28
C ILE A 115 -4.41 -7.43 -10.18
N ASP A 116 -4.59 -8.12 -9.06
CA ASP A 116 -3.63 -8.08 -7.96
C ASP A 116 -2.26 -8.63 -8.39
N ARG A 117 -2.27 -9.70 -9.20
CA ARG A 117 -1.04 -10.27 -9.79
C ARG A 117 -0.33 -9.29 -10.71
N GLN A 118 -1.08 -8.47 -11.50
CA GLN A 118 -0.47 -7.45 -12.36
C GLN A 118 0.14 -6.32 -11.52
N ARG A 119 -0.53 -5.88 -10.46
CA ARG A 119 -0.08 -4.82 -9.55
C ARG A 119 1.09 -5.23 -8.66
N MET A 120 1.22 -6.54 -8.39
CA MET A 120 2.28 -7.09 -7.53
C MET A 120 3.68 -6.80 -8.08
N ILE A 121 3.87 -6.92 -9.39
CA ILE A 121 5.15 -6.68 -10.07
C ILE A 121 5.14 -5.29 -10.70
N LYS A 122 5.81 -4.37 -10.06
CA LYS A 122 5.89 -2.97 -10.48
C LYS A 122 6.79 -2.83 -11.71
N THR A 123 6.35 -2.05 -12.66
CA THR A 123 7.17 -1.59 -13.79
C THR A 123 8.23 -0.59 -13.31
N PRO A 124 9.28 -0.32 -14.10
CA PRO A 124 10.26 0.73 -13.75
C PRO A 124 9.63 2.11 -13.52
N ASP A 125 8.62 2.50 -14.30
CA ASP A 125 7.89 3.77 -14.15
C ASP A 125 7.12 3.83 -12.82
N GLU A 126 6.47 2.74 -12.41
CA GLU A 126 5.79 2.65 -11.12
C GLU A 126 6.78 2.74 -9.95
N ILE A 127 7.93 2.08 -10.05
CA ILE A 127 9.00 2.16 -9.03
C ILE A 127 9.55 3.60 -8.96
N GLU A 128 9.69 4.30 -10.09
CA GLU A 128 10.12 5.71 -10.11
C GLU A 128 9.11 6.61 -9.37
N LYS A 129 7.81 6.41 -9.58
CA LYS A 129 6.76 7.15 -8.88
C LYS A 129 6.75 6.88 -7.37
N ILE A 130 6.91 5.62 -6.95
CA ILE A 130 7.04 5.24 -5.54
C ILE A 130 8.30 5.89 -4.94
N THR A 131 9.41 5.85 -5.67
CA THR A 131 10.67 6.51 -5.26
C THR A 131 10.44 8.00 -5.05
N LYS A 132 9.74 8.66 -5.97
CA LYS A 132 9.45 10.09 -5.87
C LYS A 132 8.53 10.41 -4.69
N ALA A 133 7.52 9.57 -4.43
CA ALA A 133 6.67 9.70 -3.25
C ALA A 133 7.49 9.59 -1.95
N THR A 134 8.41 8.61 -1.88
CA THR A 134 9.31 8.41 -0.74
C THR A 134 10.26 9.61 -0.54
N GLU A 135 10.87 10.13 -1.62
CA GLU A 135 11.73 11.33 -1.56
C GLU A 135 10.97 12.54 -1.00
N ILE A 136 9.73 12.74 -1.44
CA ILE A 136 8.87 13.83 -0.94
C ILE A 136 8.59 13.63 0.55
N ALA A 137 8.20 12.44 0.97
CA ALA A 137 7.89 12.11 2.35
C ALA A 137 9.12 12.31 3.27
N GLN A 138 10.29 11.79 2.88
CA GLN A 138 11.54 11.91 3.64
C GLN A 138 12.05 13.35 3.71
N LYS A 139 11.99 14.09 2.59
CA LYS A 139 12.35 15.50 2.57
C LYS A 139 11.46 16.32 3.50
N SER A 140 10.16 16.03 3.54
CA SER A 140 9.20 16.73 4.39
C SER A 140 9.46 16.46 5.86
N PHE A 141 9.77 15.21 6.21
CA PHE A 141 10.16 14.84 7.56
C PHE A 141 11.43 15.57 8.02
N LEU A 142 12.46 15.70 7.18
CA LEU A 142 13.70 16.41 7.50
C LEU A 142 13.50 17.93 7.66
N GLN A 143 12.41 18.49 7.14
CA GLN A 143 12.04 19.90 7.31
C GLN A 143 11.22 20.15 8.57
N LEU A 144 10.77 19.07 9.22
CA LEU A 144 9.92 19.15 10.40
C LEU A 144 10.74 19.55 11.62
N ASP A 145 10.34 20.61 12.31
CA ASP A 145 10.98 21.07 13.55
C ASP A 145 10.30 20.45 14.77
N ILE A 146 10.61 19.17 15.04
CA ILE A 146 9.94 18.39 16.07
C ILE A 146 10.29 18.89 17.48
N LEU A 147 11.54 19.30 17.73
CA LEU A 147 12.04 19.60 19.08
C LEU A 147 11.81 21.03 19.53
N ASN A 148 11.82 22.00 18.61
CA ASN A 148 11.63 23.40 18.95
C ASN A 148 10.15 23.83 18.92
N ASN A 149 9.33 23.01 18.27
CA ASN A 149 7.89 23.20 18.24
C ASN A 149 7.30 22.51 19.49
N ASN A 150 7.01 23.24 20.54
CA ASN A 150 6.26 22.72 21.70
C ASN A 150 4.83 22.27 21.30
N GLY A 151 4.71 21.71 20.10
CA GLY A 151 3.47 21.30 19.48
C GLY A 151 2.92 20.01 20.04
N THR A 152 1.66 19.79 19.76
CA THR A 152 0.96 18.53 20.05
C THR A 152 1.23 17.50 18.95
N GLU A 153 0.94 16.22 19.22
CA GLU A 153 1.00 15.15 18.20
C GLU A 153 0.21 15.53 16.94
N LYS A 154 -0.98 16.15 17.11
CA LYS A 154 -1.81 16.63 15.99
C LYS A 154 -1.17 17.73 15.18
N GLU A 155 -0.54 18.71 15.84
CA GLU A 155 0.13 19.82 15.16
C GLU A 155 1.32 19.30 14.35
N VAL A 156 2.10 18.37 14.89
CA VAL A 156 3.22 17.74 14.18
C VAL A 156 2.72 16.95 12.96
N ALA A 157 1.65 16.14 13.09
CA ALA A 157 1.05 15.43 11.98
C ALA A 157 0.52 16.40 10.90
N PHE A 158 -0.15 17.48 11.30
CA PHE A 158 -0.64 18.50 10.38
C PHE A 158 0.50 19.18 9.62
N ASP A 159 1.56 19.59 10.33
CA ASP A 159 2.73 20.24 9.71
C ASP A 159 3.44 19.32 8.74
N LEU A 160 3.58 18.02 9.06
CA LEU A 160 4.18 17.04 8.17
C LEU A 160 3.35 16.86 6.90
N ASN A 161 2.01 16.73 7.01
CA ASN A 161 1.11 16.61 5.87
C ASN A 161 1.17 17.87 4.99
N ARG A 162 1.19 19.08 5.60
CA ARG A 162 1.37 20.34 4.87
C ARG A 162 2.70 20.37 4.11
N LEU A 163 3.80 19.97 4.76
CA LEU A 163 5.12 19.95 4.14
C LEU A 163 5.18 18.94 2.97
N MET A 164 4.52 17.76 3.07
CA MET A 164 4.44 16.83 1.97
C MET A 164 3.73 17.42 0.75
N ILE A 165 2.62 18.14 0.95
CA ILE A 165 1.91 18.83 -0.14
C ILE A 165 2.78 19.95 -0.73
N GLU A 166 3.44 20.77 0.09
CA GLU A 166 4.36 21.83 -0.35
C GLU A 166 5.56 21.28 -1.16
N ASN A 167 6.01 20.07 -0.85
CA ASN A 167 7.09 19.36 -1.56
C ASN A 167 6.62 18.61 -2.80
N GLY A 168 5.31 18.59 -3.12
CA GLY A 168 4.76 18.08 -4.37
C GLY A 168 3.93 16.79 -4.26
N ALA A 169 3.60 16.34 -3.04
CA ALA A 169 2.63 15.26 -2.87
C ALA A 169 1.22 15.71 -3.27
N PHE A 170 0.40 14.78 -3.75
CA PHE A 170 -1.03 15.01 -3.90
C PHE A 170 -1.72 15.11 -2.53
N LYS A 171 -1.38 14.22 -1.62
CA LYS A 171 -1.80 14.16 -0.21
C LYS A 171 -0.96 13.12 0.53
N GLU A 172 -1.24 12.91 1.81
CA GLU A 172 -0.75 11.75 2.57
C GLU A 172 -1.28 10.42 1.99
N SER A 173 -0.51 9.33 2.12
CA SER A 173 -0.90 7.98 1.67
C SER A 173 -1.87 7.29 2.64
N PHE A 174 -1.80 7.65 3.90
CA PHE A 174 -2.68 7.25 5.00
C PHE A 174 -2.69 8.33 6.07
N ASP A 175 -3.57 8.22 7.06
CA ASP A 175 -3.61 9.14 8.20
C ASP A 175 -2.27 9.09 8.96
N THR A 176 -1.48 10.16 8.87
CA THR A 176 -0.16 10.25 9.50
C THR A 176 -0.23 9.97 10.99
N ILE A 177 0.54 8.99 11.45
CA ILE A 177 0.66 8.64 12.87
C ILE A 177 1.78 9.47 13.49
N VAL A 178 1.46 10.24 14.51
CA VAL A 178 2.42 10.84 15.44
C VAL A 178 1.98 10.44 16.82
N THR A 179 2.80 9.66 17.50
CA THR A 179 2.50 9.15 18.84
C THR A 179 3.74 9.22 19.72
N SER A 180 3.54 9.40 21.01
CA SER A 180 4.63 9.68 21.91
C SER A 180 4.42 9.12 23.31
N GLY A 181 5.53 8.86 24.03
CA GLY A 181 5.50 8.26 25.37
C GLY A 181 4.73 6.93 25.39
N PRO A 182 3.90 6.66 26.41
CA PRO A 182 3.17 5.39 26.53
C PRO A 182 2.22 5.10 25.37
N ALA A 183 1.69 6.13 24.67
CA ALA A 183 0.80 5.94 23.54
C ALA A 183 1.51 5.30 22.33
N SER A 184 2.84 5.40 22.23
CA SER A 184 3.61 4.74 21.17
C SER A 184 3.57 3.20 21.24
N SER A 185 3.13 2.64 22.39
CA SER A 185 2.87 1.19 22.50
C SER A 185 1.66 0.71 21.71
N LEU A 186 0.89 1.61 21.10
CA LEU A 186 -0.26 1.29 20.25
C LEU A 186 0.14 1.48 18.78
N PRO A 187 0.26 0.41 17.97
CA PRO A 187 0.74 0.51 16.57
C PRO A 187 -0.04 1.49 15.69
N HIS A 188 -1.35 1.59 15.90
CA HIS A 188 -2.26 2.46 15.15
C HIS A 188 -2.82 3.60 16.02
N ALA A 189 -1.98 4.20 16.86
CA ALA A 189 -2.40 5.32 17.68
C ALA A 189 -2.78 6.53 16.80
N ILE A 190 -3.88 7.19 17.17
CA ILE A 190 -4.31 8.42 16.51
C ILE A 190 -3.65 9.61 17.21
N PRO A 191 -3.04 10.57 16.48
CA PRO A 191 -2.43 11.76 17.07
C PRO A 191 -3.39 12.50 18.00
N GLN A 192 -2.92 12.80 19.22
CA GLN A 192 -3.72 13.43 20.27
C GLN A 192 -3.37 14.92 20.41
N ASP A 193 -4.26 15.65 21.06
CA ASP A 193 -4.07 17.05 21.41
C ASP A 193 -3.28 17.15 22.74
N LYS A 194 -2.08 16.55 22.73
CA LYS A 194 -1.14 16.54 23.86
C LYS A 194 0.26 16.84 23.37
N THR A 195 1.06 17.50 24.20
CA THR A 195 2.48 17.75 23.96
C THR A 195 3.25 16.44 23.83
N LEU A 196 4.24 16.41 22.94
CA LEU A 196 5.09 15.26 22.71
C LEU A 196 5.84 14.83 23.98
N GLU A 197 5.85 13.52 24.21
CA GLU A 197 6.62 12.84 25.26
C GLU A 197 7.64 11.88 24.61
N GLN A 198 8.63 11.42 25.35
CA GLN A 198 9.62 10.46 24.86
C GLN A 198 9.19 9.01 25.11
N PRO A 199 9.39 8.05 24.17
CA PRO A 199 9.92 8.25 22.80
C PRO A 199 8.88 8.88 21.88
N ILE A 200 9.30 9.30 20.67
CA ILE A 200 8.41 9.82 19.63
C ILE A 200 8.48 8.86 18.43
N LEU A 201 7.33 8.30 18.06
CA LEU A 201 7.16 7.47 16.86
C LEU A 201 6.36 8.26 15.83
N ILE A 202 6.89 8.38 14.63
CA ILE A 202 6.22 8.99 13.49
C ILE A 202 6.20 7.99 12.35
N ASP A 203 5.00 7.79 11.79
CA ASP A 203 4.73 6.94 10.66
C ASP A 203 3.93 7.73 9.62
N TRP A 204 4.50 7.85 8.41
CA TRP A 204 4.00 8.76 7.39
C TRP A 204 4.35 8.31 5.98
N GLY A 205 3.52 8.74 5.04
CA GLY A 205 3.75 8.52 3.63
C GLY A 205 3.06 9.55 2.75
N ALA A 206 3.55 9.70 1.53
CA ALA A 206 3.04 10.64 0.53
C ALA A 206 2.46 9.90 -0.68
N ILE A 207 1.51 10.53 -1.38
CA ILE A 207 1.07 10.07 -2.70
C ILE A 207 1.64 10.99 -3.77
N PHE A 208 2.36 10.41 -4.74
CA PHE A 208 2.82 11.09 -5.93
C PHE A 208 2.34 10.34 -7.19
N GLU A 209 1.64 11.05 -8.09
CA GLU A 209 1.02 10.49 -9.31
C GLU A 209 0.21 9.19 -9.06
N GLY A 210 -0.46 9.13 -7.91
CA GLY A 210 -1.31 8.02 -7.49
C GLY A 210 -0.59 6.94 -6.71
N TYR A 211 0.75 6.90 -6.66
CA TYR A 211 1.54 5.90 -5.95
C TYR A 211 1.89 6.35 -4.53
N CYS A 212 1.75 5.42 -3.59
CA CYS A 212 2.00 5.61 -2.18
C CYS A 212 3.49 5.42 -1.83
N SER A 213 3.93 6.07 -0.76
CA SER A 213 5.14 5.73 0.00
C SER A 213 4.79 5.44 1.45
N ASP A 214 5.71 4.82 2.17
CA ASP A 214 5.58 4.46 3.57
C ASP A 214 6.92 4.52 4.29
N ASN A 215 6.93 5.13 5.50
CA ASN A 215 8.12 5.24 6.33
C ASN A 215 7.74 5.36 7.81
N THR A 216 8.45 4.66 8.69
CA THR A 216 8.36 4.89 10.14
C THR A 216 9.74 5.15 10.74
N ARG A 217 9.81 6.13 11.66
CA ARG A 217 10.98 6.37 12.50
C ARG A 217 10.57 6.55 13.96
N THR A 218 11.35 5.96 14.87
CA THR A 218 11.20 6.16 16.31
C THR A 218 12.46 6.83 16.88
N MET A 219 12.25 7.97 17.52
CA MET A 219 13.28 8.73 18.22
C MET A 219 13.28 8.34 19.68
N VAL A 220 14.43 7.89 20.19
CA VAL A 220 14.60 7.33 21.53
C VAL A 220 15.58 8.16 22.36
N TYR A 221 15.41 8.21 23.68
CA TYR A 221 16.08 9.14 24.56
C TYR A 221 16.63 8.50 25.84
N THR A 222 16.18 7.30 26.23
CA THR A 222 16.67 6.58 27.41
C THR A 222 17.44 5.33 27.01
N GLU A 223 18.30 4.80 27.93
CA GLU A 223 19.04 3.56 27.69
C GLU A 223 18.11 2.38 27.35
N HIS A 224 17.00 2.24 28.08
CA HIS A 224 16.03 1.17 27.82
C HIS A 224 15.34 1.32 26.46
N GLN A 225 14.94 2.55 26.07
CA GLN A 225 14.39 2.80 24.75
C GLN A 225 15.42 2.51 23.64
N GLN A 226 16.69 2.85 23.87
CA GLN A 226 17.79 2.57 22.93
C GLN A 226 18.03 1.06 22.79
N GLU A 227 17.96 0.29 23.86
CA GLU A 227 18.07 -1.17 23.83
C GLU A 227 16.99 -1.79 22.93
N ILE A 228 15.73 -1.39 23.11
CA ILE A 228 14.62 -1.87 22.28
C ILE A 228 14.79 -1.40 20.83
N TRP A 229 15.22 -0.16 20.62
CA TRP A 229 15.50 0.37 19.29
C TRP A 229 16.60 -0.44 18.57
N ASP A 230 17.67 -0.81 19.25
CA ASP A 230 18.78 -1.59 18.70
C ASP A 230 18.32 -2.99 18.25
N ILE A 231 17.43 -3.64 19.03
CA ILE A 231 16.83 -4.94 18.69
C ILE A 231 15.96 -4.82 17.43
N VAL A 232 15.09 -3.81 17.35
CA VAL A 232 14.25 -3.56 16.17
C VAL A 232 15.11 -3.23 14.96
N ALA A 233 16.15 -2.44 15.12
CA ALA A 233 17.10 -2.10 14.04
C ALA A 233 17.86 -3.33 13.54
N GLU A 234 18.28 -4.25 14.43
CA GLU A 234 18.88 -5.51 14.02
C GLU A 234 17.89 -6.38 13.24
N SER A 235 16.65 -6.51 13.72
CA SER A 235 15.59 -7.24 13.04
C SER A 235 15.33 -6.68 11.63
N HIS A 236 15.19 -5.37 11.51
CA HIS A 236 15.01 -4.66 10.23
C HIS A 236 16.18 -4.92 9.25
N ASP A 237 17.42 -4.73 9.69
CA ASP A 237 18.63 -4.94 8.86
C ASP A 237 18.76 -6.41 8.39
N LYS A 238 18.50 -7.37 9.28
CA LYS A 238 18.57 -8.80 8.97
C LYS A 238 17.46 -9.22 8.00
N ALA A 239 16.22 -8.74 8.20
CA ALA A 239 15.11 -9.00 7.30
C ALA A 239 15.44 -8.50 5.88
N ILE A 240 15.88 -7.24 5.73
CA ILE A 240 16.26 -6.67 4.42
C ILE A 240 17.38 -7.49 3.76
N LYS A 241 18.43 -7.84 4.50
CA LYS A 241 19.54 -8.64 3.97
C LYS A 241 19.14 -10.06 3.55
N ALA A 242 18.09 -10.61 4.14
CA ALA A 242 17.58 -11.93 3.80
C ALA A 242 16.76 -11.93 2.50
N ILE A 243 16.15 -10.81 2.10
CA ILE A 243 15.28 -10.70 0.93
C ILE A 243 16.03 -11.07 -0.35
N LYS A 244 15.53 -12.09 -1.05
CA LYS A 244 16.04 -12.54 -2.36
C LYS A 244 14.88 -13.09 -3.19
N PRO A 245 14.85 -12.85 -4.51
CA PRO A 245 13.94 -13.55 -5.41
C PRO A 245 14.05 -15.07 -5.23
N GLY A 246 12.89 -15.75 -5.19
CA GLY A 246 12.78 -17.19 -5.01
C GLY A 246 12.53 -17.67 -3.58
N LEU A 247 12.70 -16.82 -2.55
CA LEU A 247 12.25 -17.10 -1.18
C LEU A 247 10.75 -16.80 -1.04
N LYS A 248 10.13 -17.30 0.01
CA LYS A 248 8.74 -16.96 0.35
C LYS A 248 8.68 -15.70 1.21
N CYS A 249 7.58 -14.98 1.14
CA CYS A 249 7.32 -13.84 2.02
C CYS A 249 7.34 -14.24 3.50
N SER A 250 6.81 -15.44 3.83
CA SER A 250 6.85 -16.01 5.18
C SER A 250 8.26 -16.28 5.71
N ASP A 251 9.22 -16.57 4.83
CA ASP A 251 10.63 -16.77 5.25
C ASP A 251 11.23 -15.47 5.78
N ILE A 252 10.87 -14.33 5.20
CA ILE A 252 11.37 -13.01 5.61
C ILE A 252 10.75 -12.57 6.94
N ASP A 253 9.42 -12.74 7.09
CA ASP A 253 8.75 -12.48 8.37
C ASP A 253 9.35 -13.32 9.50
N LYS A 254 9.65 -14.59 9.22
CA LYS A 254 10.32 -15.47 10.18
C LYS A 254 11.68 -14.94 10.59
N VAL A 255 12.50 -14.42 9.67
CA VAL A 255 13.82 -13.84 10.00
C VAL A 255 13.67 -12.68 10.97
N ALA A 256 12.74 -11.75 10.72
CA ALA A 256 12.51 -10.61 11.60
C ALA A 256 12.05 -11.05 13.00
N ARG A 257 11.12 -12.01 13.07
CA ARG A 257 10.61 -12.54 14.35
C ARG A 257 11.64 -13.32 15.14
N ASP A 258 12.44 -14.16 14.47
CA ASP A 258 13.48 -14.96 15.15
C ASP A 258 14.49 -14.03 15.86
N ILE A 259 14.88 -12.89 15.24
CA ILE A 259 15.76 -11.90 15.90
C ILE A 259 15.11 -11.31 17.16
N ILE A 260 13.84 -10.90 17.06
CA ILE A 260 13.11 -10.32 18.19
C ILE A 260 12.92 -11.37 19.31
N ALA A 261 12.67 -12.63 18.93
CA ALA A 261 12.52 -13.76 19.86
C ALA A 261 13.81 -14.10 20.59
N ASP A 262 14.99 -13.95 19.97
CA ASP A 262 16.30 -14.17 20.61
C ASP A 262 16.54 -13.23 21.80
N TYR A 263 15.77 -12.15 21.91
CA TYR A 263 15.77 -11.20 23.02
C TYR A 263 14.53 -11.32 23.94
N ASP A 264 13.74 -12.40 23.83
CA ASP A 264 12.54 -12.66 24.63
C ASP A 264 11.37 -11.65 24.39
N TYR A 265 11.30 -11.00 23.20
CA TYR A 265 10.24 -10.03 22.86
C TYR A 265 9.28 -10.53 21.76
N GLU A 266 9.23 -11.81 21.40
CA GLU A 266 8.41 -12.32 20.30
C GLU A 266 6.91 -11.97 20.42
N GLU A 267 6.36 -12.03 21.65
CA GLU A 267 4.96 -11.69 21.95
C GLU A 267 4.66 -10.18 21.84
N LYS A 268 5.70 -9.37 21.72
CA LYS A 268 5.61 -7.91 21.60
C LYS A 268 5.69 -7.43 20.15
N PHE A 269 5.96 -8.32 19.19
CA PHE A 269 5.88 -8.06 17.76
C PHE A 269 4.56 -8.60 17.19
N ILE A 270 3.52 -7.76 17.19
CA ILE A 270 2.11 -8.15 17.06
C ILE A 270 1.51 -7.98 15.66
N HIS A 271 2.29 -7.55 14.68
CA HIS A 271 1.86 -7.41 13.28
C HIS A 271 2.80 -8.12 12.30
N SER A 272 2.53 -8.09 11.02
CA SER A 272 3.41 -8.60 9.95
C SER A 272 4.68 -7.75 9.84
N THR A 273 5.75 -8.34 9.30
CA THR A 273 7.01 -7.60 9.06
C THR A 273 6.89 -6.55 7.96
N GLY A 274 5.83 -6.60 7.14
CA GLY A 274 5.61 -5.61 6.10
C GLY A 274 4.53 -6.03 5.10
N HIS A 275 4.24 -5.13 4.17
CA HIS A 275 3.24 -5.28 3.12
C HIS A 275 3.71 -4.65 1.81
N SER A 276 3.18 -5.11 0.69
CA SER A 276 3.36 -4.44 -0.59
C SER A 276 2.58 -3.13 -0.61
N LEU A 277 3.06 -2.17 -1.39
CA LEU A 277 2.39 -0.91 -1.66
C LEU A 277 2.48 -0.55 -3.15
N GLY A 278 1.65 0.40 -3.56
CA GLY A 278 1.57 0.87 -4.95
C GLY A 278 0.54 1.98 -5.08
N LEU A 279 -0.53 1.76 -5.84
CA LEU A 279 -1.67 2.67 -5.90
C LEU A 279 -2.50 2.66 -4.61
N ASP A 280 -2.53 1.53 -3.90
CA ASP A 280 -3.04 1.43 -2.54
C ASP A 280 -1.87 1.32 -1.57
N ILE A 281 -2.07 1.82 -0.34
CA ILE A 281 -1.05 1.71 0.70
C ILE A 281 -0.80 0.25 1.09
N HIS A 282 -1.86 -0.56 1.16
CA HIS A 282 -1.75 -1.99 1.41
C HIS A 282 -2.12 -2.78 0.15
N GLU A 283 -1.13 -3.47 -0.41
CA GLU A 283 -1.28 -4.40 -1.52
C GLU A 283 -0.75 -5.79 -1.15
N THR A 284 -0.99 -6.78 -1.98
CA THR A 284 -0.37 -8.09 -1.88
C THR A 284 0.96 -8.13 -2.66
N PRO A 285 1.96 -8.94 -2.19
CA PRO A 285 1.99 -9.77 -0.99
C PRO A 285 2.38 -8.98 0.26
N GLY A 286 2.37 -9.67 1.43
CA GLY A 286 2.90 -9.15 2.67
C GLY A 286 3.96 -10.07 3.29
N PHE A 287 4.93 -9.51 4.00
CA PHE A 287 5.86 -10.30 4.82
C PHE A 287 5.18 -10.73 6.12
N SER A 288 4.44 -11.84 6.07
CA SER A 288 3.74 -12.44 7.20
C SER A 288 3.95 -13.95 7.24
N LEU A 289 3.82 -14.56 8.43
CA LEU A 289 3.97 -16.02 8.62
C LEU A 289 3.05 -16.87 7.73
N ARG A 290 1.98 -16.30 7.17
CA ARG A 290 0.97 -17.02 6.38
C ARG A 290 1.09 -16.78 4.89
N ASP A 291 1.93 -15.86 4.45
CA ASP A 291 2.05 -15.51 3.04
C ASP A 291 3.14 -16.36 2.37
N GLU A 292 2.69 -17.35 1.61
CA GLU A 292 3.54 -18.29 0.86
C GLU A 292 3.95 -17.77 -0.52
N THR A 293 3.63 -16.51 -0.85
CA THR A 293 3.98 -15.90 -2.13
C THR A 293 5.50 -15.89 -2.30
N VAL A 294 5.94 -16.32 -3.47
CA VAL A 294 7.36 -16.30 -3.82
C VAL A 294 7.77 -14.88 -4.21
N ILE A 295 8.83 -14.41 -3.58
CA ILE A 295 9.40 -13.09 -3.86
C ILE A 295 9.93 -13.06 -5.28
N GLU A 296 9.53 -12.05 -6.04
CA GLU A 296 9.94 -11.83 -7.41
C GLU A 296 10.57 -10.44 -7.61
N LYS A 297 11.40 -10.34 -8.66
CA LYS A 297 11.93 -9.04 -9.08
C LYS A 297 10.80 -8.11 -9.53
N GLY A 298 10.85 -6.86 -9.12
CA GLY A 298 9.84 -5.84 -9.40
C GLY A 298 8.81 -5.69 -8.29
N MET A 299 8.80 -6.55 -7.27
CA MET A 299 7.99 -6.30 -6.08
C MET A 299 8.54 -5.12 -5.29
N VAL A 300 7.62 -4.37 -4.66
CA VAL A 300 7.94 -3.29 -3.72
C VAL A 300 7.17 -3.57 -2.44
N ILE A 301 7.88 -3.72 -1.31
CA ILE A 301 7.33 -4.19 -0.03
C ILE A 301 7.99 -3.40 1.11
N THR A 302 7.25 -3.07 2.18
CA THR A 302 7.79 -2.47 3.40
C THR A 302 8.53 -3.51 4.25
N VAL A 303 9.47 -3.06 5.07
CA VAL A 303 10.08 -3.84 6.15
C VAL A 303 10.02 -2.98 7.40
N GLU A 304 9.13 -3.35 8.32
CA GLU A 304 8.68 -2.50 9.43
C GLU A 304 8.58 -3.24 10.78
N PRO A 305 9.58 -4.03 11.20
CA PRO A 305 9.48 -4.69 12.51
C PRO A 305 9.28 -3.70 13.64
N GLY A 306 8.55 -4.13 14.69
CA GLY A 306 8.30 -3.30 15.87
C GLY A 306 8.16 -4.11 17.14
N ILE A 307 8.51 -3.48 18.27
CA ILE A 307 8.32 -4.00 19.64
C ILE A 307 7.45 -3.00 20.40
N TYR A 308 6.35 -3.47 20.99
CA TYR A 308 5.37 -2.65 21.68
C TYR A 308 5.21 -3.13 23.13
N LEU A 309 5.74 -2.35 24.08
CA LEU A 309 5.67 -2.62 25.53
C LEU A 309 4.43 -1.93 26.08
N GLU A 310 3.37 -2.71 26.31
CA GLU A 310 2.06 -2.20 26.70
C GLU A 310 2.12 -1.26 27.92
N GLY A 311 1.62 -0.03 27.73
CA GLY A 311 1.60 1.00 28.76
C GLY A 311 2.96 1.67 29.05
N GLU A 312 4.04 1.25 28.35
CA GLU A 312 5.36 1.85 28.48
C GLU A 312 5.73 2.65 27.22
N PHE A 313 6.02 1.98 26.10
CA PHE A 313 6.31 2.60 24.82
C PHE A 313 6.39 1.56 23.69
N GLY A 314 6.46 2.02 22.45
CA GLY A 314 6.71 1.20 21.27
C GLY A 314 7.83 1.78 20.41
N VAL A 315 8.47 0.89 19.65
CA VAL A 315 9.47 1.22 18.63
C VAL A 315 9.09 0.49 17.35
N ARG A 316 8.98 1.21 16.24
CA ARG A 316 8.90 0.69 14.87
C ARG A 316 9.90 1.42 13.98
N LEU A 317 10.56 0.68 13.11
CA LEU A 317 11.50 1.21 12.12
C LEU A 317 11.13 0.61 10.77
N GLU A 318 10.99 1.46 9.77
CA GLU A 318 10.46 1.05 8.48
C GLU A 318 11.15 1.72 7.32
N ASP A 319 11.43 0.92 6.29
CA ASP A 319 11.77 1.38 4.96
C ASP A 319 10.99 0.61 3.89
N THR A 320 10.67 1.29 2.79
CA THR A 320 10.15 0.67 1.57
C THR A 320 11.31 0.09 0.75
N ILE A 321 11.14 -1.15 0.28
CA ILE A 321 12.18 -1.93 -0.41
C ILE A 321 11.72 -2.25 -1.83
N ALA A 322 12.53 -1.90 -2.83
CA ALA A 322 12.37 -2.40 -4.20
C ALA A 322 13.21 -3.67 -4.39
N ILE A 323 12.62 -4.70 -4.98
CA ILE A 323 13.29 -5.99 -5.17
C ILE A 323 13.82 -6.09 -6.60
N SER A 324 15.14 -6.08 -6.72
CA SER A 324 15.87 -6.29 -7.98
C SER A 324 16.53 -7.69 -7.98
N LYS A 325 17.84 -7.78 -8.03
CA LYS A 325 18.60 -9.00 -7.71
C LYS A 325 18.75 -9.19 -6.19
N ARG A 326 18.50 -8.15 -5.45
CA ARG A 326 18.55 -8.03 -3.99
C ARG A 326 17.49 -7.02 -3.55
N ALA A 327 17.36 -6.81 -2.26
CA ALA A 327 16.60 -5.73 -1.68
C ALA A 327 17.37 -4.40 -1.80
N ASP A 328 16.76 -3.40 -2.39
CA ASP A 328 17.29 -2.05 -2.50
C ASP A 328 16.32 -1.11 -1.75
N ILE A 329 16.82 -0.44 -0.70
CA ILE A 329 16.01 0.54 0.07
C ILE A 329 15.68 1.71 -0.85
N ILE A 330 14.41 2.11 -0.88
CA ILE A 330 13.96 3.32 -1.58
C ILE A 330 14.12 4.51 -0.64
N GLY A 331 14.88 5.54 -1.09
CA GLY A 331 15.22 6.70 -0.28
C GLY A 331 16.54 6.55 0.48
N ASP A 332 16.89 7.58 1.25
CA ASP A 332 18.19 7.70 1.93
C ASP A 332 18.08 8.25 3.36
N LEU A 333 16.86 8.29 3.93
CA LEU A 333 16.65 8.76 5.29
C LEU A 333 17.34 7.82 6.30
N PRO A 334 18.28 8.31 7.14
CA PRO A 334 18.90 7.48 8.16
C PRO A 334 17.87 6.76 9.04
N LEU A 335 18.17 5.52 9.42
CA LEU A 335 17.30 4.77 10.33
C LEU A 335 17.25 5.45 11.71
N LYS A 336 18.43 5.87 12.20
CA LYS A 336 18.54 6.64 13.44
C LYS A 336 18.51 8.14 13.14
N ILE A 337 17.56 8.81 13.75
CA ILE A 337 17.42 10.27 13.68
C ILE A 337 17.98 10.87 14.95
N ASP A 338 19.10 11.56 14.82
CA ASP A 338 19.73 12.31 15.90
C ASP A 338 19.22 13.77 15.84
N TYR A 339 18.29 14.12 16.71
CA TYR A 339 17.93 15.52 16.96
C TYR A 339 18.77 16.04 18.12
N PHE A 340 19.65 16.98 17.82
CA PHE A 340 20.43 17.72 18.81
C PHE A 340 19.80 19.06 19.11
#